data_badef8ccf676bef3362677c3b0275eee
#
_entry.id   badef8ccf676bef3362677c3b0275eee
#
_cell.length_a   1.000
_cell.length_b   1.000
_cell.length_c   1.000
_cell.angle_alpha   90.00
_cell.angle_beta   90.00
_cell.angle_gamma   90.00
#
_symmetry.space_group_name_H-M   'P 1'
#
loop_
_entity.id
_entity.type
_entity.pdbx_description
1 polymer ?
#
loop_
_entity_poly.entity_id
_entity_poly.type
_entity_poly.pdbx_seq_one_letter_code
_entity_poly.pdbx_strand_id
1 'polypeptide(L)'
;YIDLRNYVKNSDILGLKENICKMLDNVSSLKFNMIILQVVSFSDAIYESSIYPWSSVISVSEGVSPGFSVLDYFIEEAHKRNIEVYAWINPYRVRSSNDISSITDDSPAFKYIDTDTLYVNEGIYYNPAKKEVTDLIVSGVREIVTKYDVDGVLFDDYFYPDLEVSRTQYEEYLKGNKKITFNEYRLMIINEMVEKVHKVCKDNKVLFGISPDGNIENNYNKVFADVRTWLDSDK
;
A
#
# COMPACT_ATOMS: atom_id res chain seq x y z
N TYR A 1 6.96 -10.99 -6.38
CA TYR A 1 5.78 -10.11 -6.41
C TYR A 1 4.63 -10.84 -7.11
N ILE A 2 3.48 -10.92 -6.45
CA ILE A 2 2.29 -11.58 -6.99
C ILE A 2 1.13 -10.60 -7.03
N ASP A 3 0.55 -10.51 -8.22
CA ASP A 3 -0.68 -9.79 -8.48
C ASP A 3 -1.77 -10.82 -8.81
N LEU A 4 -2.77 -10.93 -7.96
CA LEU A 4 -3.84 -11.92 -8.10
C LEU A 4 -4.72 -11.72 -9.35
N ARG A 5 -4.72 -10.54 -9.98
CA ARG A 5 -5.52 -10.26 -11.19
C ARG A 5 -5.38 -11.31 -12.29
N ASN A 6 -4.19 -11.91 -12.38
CA ASN A 6 -3.93 -12.94 -13.40
C ASN A 6 -4.47 -14.34 -13.02
N TYR A 7 -4.86 -14.54 -11.75
CA TYR A 7 -5.25 -15.83 -11.20
C TYR A 7 -6.75 -15.92 -10.85
N VAL A 8 -7.42 -14.78 -10.73
CA VAL A 8 -8.81 -14.68 -10.24
C VAL A 8 -9.82 -14.58 -11.38
N LYS A 9 -9.39 -14.16 -12.56
CA LYS A 9 -10.27 -13.85 -13.69
C LYS A 9 -11.14 -15.06 -14.05
N ASN A 10 -12.47 -14.93 -13.85
CA ASN A 10 -13.49 -15.95 -14.10
C ASN A 10 -13.48 -17.19 -13.16
N SER A 11 -12.85 -17.08 -11.98
CA SER A 11 -12.85 -18.17 -11.01
C SER A 11 -13.98 -17.98 -9.99
N ASP A 12 -14.72 -19.05 -9.71
CA ASP A 12 -15.52 -19.14 -8.50
C ASP A 12 -14.62 -19.32 -7.26
N ILE A 13 -15.19 -19.40 -6.07
CA ILE A 13 -14.44 -19.55 -4.82
C ILE A 13 -13.53 -20.81 -4.86
N LEU A 14 -14.00 -21.92 -5.40
CA LEU A 14 -13.23 -23.16 -5.48
C LEU A 14 -12.08 -23.01 -6.45
N GLY A 15 -12.33 -22.46 -7.64
CA GLY A 15 -11.30 -22.20 -8.63
C GLY A 15 -10.25 -21.20 -8.16
N LEU A 16 -10.63 -20.18 -7.39
CA LEU A 16 -9.67 -19.25 -6.78
C LEU A 16 -8.76 -19.97 -5.76
N LYS A 17 -9.33 -20.78 -4.87
CA LYS A 17 -8.57 -21.57 -3.90
C LYS A 17 -7.60 -22.54 -4.58
N GLU A 18 -8.05 -23.25 -5.62
CA GLU A 18 -7.19 -24.13 -6.41
C GLU A 18 -6.04 -23.36 -7.08
N ASN A 19 -6.30 -22.18 -7.64
CA ASN A 19 -5.29 -21.36 -8.28
C ASN A 19 -4.24 -20.87 -7.26
N ILE A 20 -4.67 -20.46 -6.06
CA ILE A 20 -3.76 -20.10 -4.97
C ILE A 20 -2.86 -21.31 -4.61
N CYS A 21 -3.44 -22.49 -4.40
CA CYS A 21 -2.66 -23.68 -4.09
C CYS A 21 -1.66 -24.04 -5.19
N LYS A 22 -2.07 -24.05 -6.47
CA LYS A 22 -1.19 -24.32 -7.61
C LYS A 22 -0.02 -23.33 -7.70
N MET A 23 -0.31 -22.03 -7.45
CA MET A 23 0.72 -21.00 -7.43
C MET A 23 1.73 -21.24 -6.30
N LEU A 24 1.26 -21.53 -5.09
CA LEU A 24 2.10 -21.81 -3.93
C LEU A 24 2.91 -23.10 -4.10
N ASP A 25 2.34 -24.13 -4.73
CA ASP A 25 3.06 -25.36 -5.09
C ASP A 25 4.20 -25.07 -6.07
N ASN A 26 3.97 -24.22 -7.08
CA ASN A 26 5.02 -23.80 -8.00
C ASN A 26 6.13 -23.02 -7.29
N VAL A 27 5.80 -22.08 -6.42
CA VAL A 27 6.76 -21.30 -5.63
C VAL A 27 7.60 -22.22 -4.76
N SER A 28 6.96 -23.17 -4.06
CA SER A 28 7.63 -24.17 -3.22
C SER A 28 8.55 -25.08 -4.03
N SER A 29 8.10 -25.56 -5.21
CA SER A 29 8.89 -26.41 -6.09
C SER A 29 10.18 -25.73 -6.58
N LEU A 30 10.13 -24.40 -6.75
CA LEU A 30 11.28 -23.56 -7.11
C LEU A 30 12.14 -23.17 -5.90
N LYS A 31 11.79 -23.68 -4.69
CA LYS A 31 12.49 -23.42 -3.42
C LYS A 31 12.52 -21.94 -3.00
N PHE A 32 11.54 -21.17 -3.40
CA PHE A 32 11.32 -19.86 -2.79
C PHE A 32 10.67 -20.04 -1.42
N ASN A 33 11.08 -19.21 -0.48
CA ASN A 33 10.62 -19.24 0.91
C ASN A 33 9.83 -17.98 1.31
N MET A 34 9.59 -17.06 0.37
CA MET A 34 8.85 -15.83 0.61
C MET A 34 8.04 -15.45 -0.62
N ILE A 35 6.84 -14.90 -0.35
CA ILE A 35 5.98 -14.26 -1.35
C ILE A 35 5.65 -12.85 -0.93
N ILE A 36 5.71 -11.92 -1.87
CA ILE A 36 5.21 -10.56 -1.74
C ILE A 36 3.88 -10.48 -2.49
N LEU A 37 2.78 -10.38 -1.73
CA LEU A 37 1.41 -10.37 -2.23
C LEU A 37 0.83 -8.97 -2.15
N GLN A 38 0.38 -8.39 -3.28
CA GLN A 38 -0.27 -7.08 -3.26
C GLN A 38 -1.66 -7.19 -2.63
N VAL A 39 -1.83 -6.57 -1.46
CA VAL A 39 -3.06 -6.64 -0.66
C VAL A 39 -3.88 -5.36 -0.69
N VAL A 40 -3.22 -4.20 -0.93
CA VAL A 40 -3.86 -2.90 -1.17
C VAL A 40 -3.25 -2.27 -2.42
N SER A 41 -4.04 -2.12 -3.48
CA SER A 41 -3.59 -1.63 -4.79
C SER A 41 -4.10 -0.24 -5.12
N PHE A 42 -5.39 0.01 -4.89
CA PHE A 42 -6.12 1.20 -5.32
C PHE A 42 -7.03 1.74 -4.20
N SER A 43 -6.51 1.81 -2.98
CA SER A 43 -7.32 2.15 -1.80
C SER A 43 -8.48 1.16 -1.61
N ASP A 44 -8.26 -0.08 -1.99
CA ASP A 44 -9.12 -1.25 -1.89
C ASP A 44 -8.33 -2.42 -1.28
N ALA A 45 -8.99 -3.48 -0.83
CA ALA A 45 -8.33 -4.60 -0.17
C ALA A 45 -8.76 -5.96 -0.71
N ILE A 46 -7.84 -6.93 -0.71
CA ILE A 46 -8.14 -8.35 -0.98
C ILE A 46 -8.45 -9.14 0.29
N TYR A 47 -8.70 -8.44 1.40
CA TYR A 47 -9.00 -9.00 2.72
C TYR A 47 -10.19 -8.27 3.35
N GLU A 48 -10.78 -8.84 4.38
CA GLU A 48 -11.86 -8.20 5.12
C GLU A 48 -11.31 -7.03 5.94
N SER A 49 -11.62 -5.82 5.47
CA SER A 49 -11.15 -4.56 6.07
C SER A 49 -12.31 -3.73 6.60
N SER A 50 -12.07 -3.06 7.73
CA SER A 50 -12.96 -2.01 8.25
C SER A 50 -12.67 -0.63 7.66
N ILE A 51 -11.62 -0.53 6.83
CA ILE A 51 -11.08 0.72 6.30
C ILE A 51 -11.26 0.78 4.78
N TYR A 52 -10.96 -0.31 4.09
CA TYR A 52 -10.95 -0.41 2.64
C TYR A 52 -12.09 -1.28 2.13
N PRO A 53 -12.73 -0.92 1.01
CA PRO A 53 -13.68 -1.80 0.34
C PRO A 53 -12.99 -3.05 -0.21
N TRP A 54 -13.75 -4.13 -0.39
CA TRP A 54 -13.27 -5.27 -1.14
C TRP A 54 -12.84 -4.88 -2.55
N SER A 55 -11.68 -5.36 -2.96
CA SER A 55 -11.17 -5.10 -4.30
C SER A 55 -11.98 -5.83 -5.37
N SER A 56 -12.28 -5.13 -6.47
CA SER A 56 -12.86 -5.74 -7.67
C SER A 56 -11.94 -6.76 -8.34
N VAL A 57 -10.68 -6.85 -7.92
CA VAL A 57 -9.73 -7.87 -8.39
C VAL A 57 -10.16 -9.28 -8.00
N ILE A 58 -10.75 -9.44 -6.81
CA ILE A 58 -11.13 -10.73 -6.23
C ILE A 58 -12.65 -10.90 -6.08
N SER A 59 -13.43 -9.93 -6.53
CA SER A 59 -14.87 -9.90 -6.40
C SER A 59 -15.53 -9.45 -7.71
N VAL A 60 -16.84 -9.53 -7.79
CA VAL A 60 -17.63 -9.08 -8.95
C VAL A 60 -17.59 -7.56 -9.12
N SER A 61 -17.44 -6.81 -8.03
CA SER A 61 -17.26 -5.36 -8.02
C SER A 61 -16.64 -4.91 -6.71
N GLU A 62 -16.10 -3.67 -6.68
CA GLU A 62 -15.59 -3.06 -5.46
C GLU A 62 -16.67 -3.00 -4.37
N GLY A 63 -16.29 -3.24 -3.13
CA GLY A 63 -17.18 -3.28 -1.95
C GLY A 63 -17.94 -4.60 -1.75
N VAL A 64 -18.02 -5.46 -2.75
CA VAL A 64 -18.72 -6.75 -2.64
C VAL A 64 -17.78 -7.84 -2.14
N SER A 65 -18.16 -8.51 -1.04
CA SER A 65 -17.38 -9.63 -0.49
C SER A 65 -17.28 -10.80 -1.48
N PRO A 66 -16.10 -11.42 -1.65
CA PRO A 66 -15.95 -12.66 -2.40
C PRO A 66 -16.52 -13.89 -1.66
N GLY A 67 -17.05 -13.73 -0.44
CA GLY A 67 -17.64 -14.80 0.36
C GLY A 67 -16.65 -15.61 1.21
N PHE A 68 -15.35 -15.25 1.22
CA PHE A 68 -14.34 -15.81 2.12
C PHE A 68 -13.16 -14.86 2.28
N SER A 69 -12.37 -15.05 3.33
CA SER A 69 -11.13 -14.27 3.53
C SER A 69 -10.01 -14.81 2.63
N VAL A 70 -9.71 -14.07 1.56
CA VAL A 70 -8.68 -14.47 0.58
C VAL A 70 -7.30 -14.42 1.21
N LEU A 71 -7.00 -13.38 1.99
CA LEU A 71 -5.70 -13.21 2.63
C LEU A 71 -5.43 -14.28 3.68
N ASP A 72 -6.40 -14.58 4.56
CA ASP A 72 -6.25 -15.66 5.55
C ASP A 72 -5.96 -16.99 4.89
N TYR A 73 -6.76 -17.34 3.87
CA TYR A 73 -6.56 -18.58 3.14
C TYR A 73 -5.19 -18.64 2.45
N PHE A 74 -4.75 -17.52 1.87
CA PHE A 74 -3.44 -17.43 1.24
C PHE A 74 -2.30 -17.64 2.23
N ILE A 75 -2.35 -16.97 3.38
CA ILE A 75 -1.36 -17.09 4.45
C ILE A 75 -1.32 -18.53 4.98
N GLU A 76 -2.47 -19.11 5.32
CA GLU A 76 -2.57 -20.48 5.81
C GLU A 76 -1.93 -21.48 4.85
N GLU A 77 -2.24 -21.39 3.55
CA GLU A 77 -1.70 -22.27 2.52
C GLU A 77 -0.20 -22.03 2.25
N ALA A 78 0.28 -20.80 2.35
CA ALA A 78 1.69 -20.45 2.24
C ALA A 78 2.50 -21.01 3.42
N HIS A 79 2.02 -20.80 4.65
CA HIS A 79 2.69 -21.29 5.87
C HIS A 79 2.75 -22.81 5.93
N LYS A 80 1.75 -23.55 5.44
CA LYS A 80 1.80 -25.02 5.28
C LYS A 80 2.96 -25.48 4.40
N ARG A 81 3.47 -24.61 3.54
CA ARG A 81 4.59 -24.86 2.61
C ARG A 81 5.91 -24.22 3.06
N ASN A 82 5.95 -23.67 4.29
CA ASN A 82 7.07 -22.88 4.84
C ASN A 82 7.44 -21.67 3.95
N ILE A 83 6.43 -20.97 3.44
CA ILE A 83 6.57 -19.75 2.64
C ILE A 83 6.05 -18.59 3.45
N GLU A 84 6.89 -17.59 3.71
CA GLU A 84 6.53 -16.32 4.34
C GLU A 84 5.68 -15.45 3.40
N VAL A 85 4.73 -14.72 3.97
CA VAL A 85 3.84 -13.81 3.23
C VAL A 85 4.06 -12.37 3.65
N TYR A 86 4.52 -11.55 2.72
CA TYR A 86 4.67 -10.12 2.90
C TYR A 86 3.52 -9.37 2.22
N ALA A 87 2.76 -8.62 2.99
CA ALA A 87 1.66 -7.79 2.49
C ALA A 87 2.19 -6.55 1.78
N TRP A 88 2.05 -6.50 0.45
CA TRP A 88 2.44 -5.32 -0.33
C TRP A 88 1.28 -4.33 -0.41
N ILE A 89 1.56 -3.09 -0.02
CA ILE A 89 0.63 -1.96 -0.01
C ILE A 89 1.20 -0.85 -0.92
N ASN A 90 0.38 -0.35 -1.85
CA ASN A 90 0.63 0.94 -2.46
C ASN A 90 -0.06 2.01 -1.58
N PRO A 91 0.70 2.89 -0.89
CA PRO A 91 0.11 3.72 0.14
C PRO A 91 -0.73 4.89 -0.38
N TYR A 92 -0.44 5.40 -1.59
CA TYR A 92 -1.03 6.66 -2.05
C TYR A 92 -1.93 6.56 -3.27
N ARG A 93 -1.91 5.45 -4.01
CA ARG A 93 -2.69 5.31 -5.23
C ARG A 93 -4.15 4.96 -4.93
N VAL A 94 -5.07 5.75 -5.51
CA VAL A 94 -6.52 5.55 -5.39
C VAL A 94 -7.07 4.91 -6.65
N ARG A 95 -6.66 5.38 -7.85
CA ARG A 95 -7.08 4.81 -9.15
C ARG A 95 -5.93 4.92 -10.16
N SER A 96 -5.93 4.03 -11.13
CA SER A 96 -4.98 4.06 -12.26
C SER A 96 -5.47 4.96 -13.41
N SER A 97 -6.70 5.43 -13.37
CA SER A 97 -7.27 6.41 -14.31
C SER A 97 -7.65 7.69 -13.55
N ASN A 98 -7.83 8.79 -14.28
CA ASN A 98 -8.24 10.07 -13.72
C ASN A 98 -9.77 10.24 -13.63
N ASP A 99 -10.52 9.18 -13.85
CA ASP A 99 -11.99 9.20 -13.76
C ASP A 99 -12.42 9.19 -12.28
N ILE A 100 -12.75 10.37 -11.75
CA ILE A 100 -13.22 10.56 -10.38
C ILE A 100 -14.51 9.78 -10.11
N SER A 101 -15.36 9.57 -11.13
CA SER A 101 -16.62 8.84 -11.00
C SER A 101 -16.40 7.35 -10.69
N SER A 102 -15.19 6.85 -10.88
CA SER A 102 -14.80 5.47 -10.52
C SER A 102 -14.57 5.26 -9.02
N ILE A 103 -14.52 6.32 -8.21
CA ILE A 103 -14.40 6.22 -6.76
C ILE A 103 -15.78 5.91 -6.18
N THR A 104 -15.94 4.72 -5.62
CA THR A 104 -17.20 4.28 -4.98
C THR A 104 -17.38 4.94 -3.63
N ASP A 105 -18.62 5.02 -3.13
CA ASP A 105 -18.97 5.57 -1.83
C ASP A 105 -18.39 4.75 -0.65
N ASP A 106 -18.07 3.48 -0.87
CA ASP A 106 -17.36 2.63 0.10
C ASP A 106 -15.87 2.96 0.20
N SER A 107 -15.28 3.65 -0.79
CA SER A 107 -13.86 4.00 -0.79
C SER A 107 -13.55 5.09 0.25
N PRO A 108 -12.49 4.96 1.06
CA PRO A 108 -12.06 6.02 1.97
C PRO A 108 -11.68 7.32 1.24
N ALA A 109 -11.44 7.27 -0.07
CA ALA A 109 -11.17 8.43 -0.91
C ALA A 109 -12.43 9.24 -1.25
N PHE A 110 -13.62 8.65 -1.17
CA PHE A 110 -14.89 9.27 -1.60
C PHE A 110 -15.13 10.63 -0.91
N LYS A 111 -14.92 10.70 0.39
CA LYS A 111 -15.09 11.93 1.19
C LYS A 111 -14.11 13.06 0.84
N TYR A 112 -13.11 12.78 0.04
CA TYR A 112 -12.08 13.74 -0.37
C TYR A 112 -12.24 14.20 -1.83
N ILE A 113 -13.29 13.76 -2.52
CA ILE A 113 -13.63 14.27 -3.86
C ILE A 113 -13.78 15.78 -3.77
N ASP A 114 -13.25 16.50 -4.77
CA ASP A 114 -13.23 17.98 -4.84
C ASP A 114 -12.43 18.69 -3.74
N THR A 115 -11.54 17.97 -3.04
CA THR A 115 -10.61 18.54 -2.07
C THR A 115 -9.16 18.39 -2.53
N ASP A 116 -8.24 19.16 -1.93
CA ASP A 116 -6.80 19.05 -2.17
C ASP A 116 -6.13 17.85 -1.46
N THR A 117 -6.94 16.98 -0.83
CA THR A 117 -6.49 15.69 -0.30
C THR A 117 -6.34 14.65 -1.41
N LEU A 118 -7.03 14.84 -2.55
CA LEU A 118 -6.81 14.07 -3.78
C LEU A 118 -6.05 14.90 -4.81
N TYR A 119 -5.13 14.25 -5.49
CA TYR A 119 -4.44 14.75 -6.66
C TYR A 119 -4.85 13.93 -7.89
N VAL A 120 -5.33 14.60 -8.92
CA VAL A 120 -5.83 13.98 -10.15
C VAL A 120 -4.95 14.42 -11.32
N ASN A 121 -4.31 13.44 -11.99
CA ASN A 121 -3.53 13.63 -13.21
C ASN A 121 -3.78 12.46 -14.15
N GLU A 122 -2.81 11.63 -14.47
CA GLU A 122 -3.00 10.39 -15.25
C GLU A 122 -3.75 9.31 -14.42
N GLY A 123 -3.70 9.42 -13.09
CA GLY A 123 -4.43 8.63 -12.11
C GLY A 123 -4.97 9.50 -10.99
N ILE A 124 -5.53 8.87 -9.96
CA ILE A 124 -5.99 9.53 -8.73
C ILE A 124 -5.11 9.05 -7.58
N TYR A 125 -4.60 10.00 -6.81
CA TYR A 125 -3.67 9.75 -5.72
C TYR A 125 -4.03 10.56 -4.49
N TYR A 126 -3.70 10.06 -3.31
CA TYR A 126 -3.73 10.86 -2.10
C TYR A 126 -2.57 11.85 -2.07
N ASN A 127 -2.80 13.04 -1.52
CA ASN A 127 -1.76 14.03 -1.25
C ASN A 127 -0.99 13.62 0.03
N PRO A 128 0.32 13.29 -0.08
CA PRO A 128 1.10 12.79 1.06
C PRO A 128 1.20 13.76 2.23
N ALA A 129 1.13 15.08 1.99
CA ALA A 129 1.22 16.09 3.05
C ALA A 129 -0.06 16.27 3.87
N LYS A 130 -1.08 15.47 3.62
CA LYS A 130 -2.31 15.48 4.42
C LYS A 130 -2.21 14.49 5.58
N LYS A 131 -2.38 15.02 6.79
CA LYS A 131 -2.31 14.20 8.02
C LYS A 131 -3.30 13.04 7.99
N GLU A 132 -4.53 13.28 7.54
CA GLU A 132 -5.58 12.26 7.42
C GLU A 132 -5.20 11.12 6.47
N VAL A 133 -4.36 11.38 5.46
CA VAL A 133 -3.82 10.36 4.56
C VAL A 133 -2.78 9.50 5.29
N THR A 134 -1.86 10.15 6.01
CA THR A 134 -0.90 9.40 6.87
C THR A 134 -1.65 8.55 7.90
N ASP A 135 -2.67 9.09 8.55
CA ASP A 135 -3.46 8.37 9.55
C ASP A 135 -4.21 7.18 8.91
N LEU A 136 -4.73 7.34 7.68
CA LEU A 136 -5.36 6.26 6.91
C LEU A 136 -4.37 5.11 6.63
N ILE A 137 -3.17 5.44 6.11
CA ILE A 137 -2.13 4.46 5.79
C ILE A 137 -1.70 3.69 7.05
N VAL A 138 -1.41 4.41 8.13
CA VAL A 138 -1.00 3.82 9.42
C VAL A 138 -2.10 2.91 9.98
N SER A 139 -3.37 3.31 9.85
CA SER A 139 -4.52 2.51 10.30
C SER A 139 -4.67 1.24 9.46
N GLY A 140 -4.50 1.33 8.14
CA GLY A 140 -4.54 0.17 7.24
C GLY A 140 -3.44 -0.84 7.55
N VAL A 141 -2.21 -0.38 7.76
CA VAL A 141 -1.10 -1.25 8.18
C VAL A 141 -1.40 -1.89 9.54
N ARG A 142 -1.87 -1.10 10.51
CA ARG A 142 -2.25 -1.62 11.84
C ARG A 142 -3.31 -2.70 11.73
N GLU A 143 -4.32 -2.50 10.90
CA GLU A 143 -5.36 -3.50 10.68
C GLU A 143 -4.77 -4.81 10.16
N ILE A 144 -3.89 -4.76 9.16
CA ILE A 144 -3.25 -5.95 8.60
C ILE A 144 -2.45 -6.69 9.67
N VAL A 145 -1.50 -6.01 10.34
CA VAL A 145 -0.58 -6.67 11.28
C VAL A 145 -1.23 -7.12 12.59
N THR A 146 -2.45 -6.67 12.89
CA THR A 146 -3.19 -7.11 14.08
C THR A 146 -4.24 -8.16 13.81
N LYS A 147 -4.74 -8.27 12.57
CA LYS A 147 -5.79 -9.22 12.20
C LYS A 147 -5.28 -10.43 11.42
N TYR A 148 -4.17 -10.27 10.68
CA TYR A 148 -3.65 -11.27 9.77
C TYR A 148 -2.23 -11.69 10.16
N ASP A 149 -1.92 -12.98 10.02
CA ASP A 149 -0.63 -13.58 10.40
C ASP A 149 0.41 -13.37 9.27
N VAL A 150 0.60 -12.12 8.85
CA VAL A 150 1.61 -11.76 7.85
C VAL A 150 3.00 -11.70 8.48
N ASP A 151 4.02 -12.15 7.75
CA ASP A 151 5.41 -12.14 8.21
C ASP A 151 6.04 -10.75 8.02
N GLY A 152 5.54 -9.98 7.06
CA GLY A 152 6.03 -8.64 6.76
C GLY A 152 5.00 -7.77 6.06
N VAL A 153 5.30 -6.46 6.06
CA VAL A 153 4.63 -5.45 5.26
C VAL A 153 5.66 -4.82 4.32
N LEU A 154 5.30 -4.64 3.06
CA LEU A 154 6.15 -4.00 2.06
C LEU A 154 5.42 -2.83 1.41
N PHE A 155 6.11 -1.70 1.26
CA PHE A 155 5.67 -0.61 0.40
C PHE A 155 6.49 -0.60 -0.89
N ASP A 156 5.86 -0.18 -1.99
CA ASP A 156 6.59 0.31 -3.16
C ASP A 156 7.07 1.76 -2.92
N ASP A 157 7.78 2.34 -3.88
CA ASP A 157 8.38 3.68 -3.78
C ASP A 157 7.55 4.79 -4.45
N TYR A 158 6.33 4.50 -4.88
CA TYR A 158 5.45 5.50 -5.53
C TYR A 158 4.81 6.45 -4.52
N PHE A 159 5.65 7.22 -3.78
CA PHE A 159 5.17 8.11 -2.72
C PHE A 159 4.63 9.43 -3.24
N TYR A 160 5.27 10.02 -4.24
CA TYR A 160 4.80 11.26 -4.86
C TYR A 160 4.47 11.04 -6.35
N PRO A 161 3.23 11.28 -6.76
CA PRO A 161 2.80 11.08 -8.14
C PRO A 161 3.27 12.19 -9.09
N ASP A 162 3.61 13.37 -8.54
CA ASP A 162 4.02 14.54 -9.31
C ASP A 162 4.86 15.52 -8.46
N LEU A 163 5.68 16.34 -9.12
CA LEU A 163 6.57 17.29 -8.46
C LEU A 163 5.87 18.52 -7.88
N GLU A 164 4.62 18.80 -8.23
CA GLU A 164 3.86 19.94 -7.71
C GLU A 164 2.89 19.56 -6.58
N VAL A 165 2.68 18.28 -6.33
CA VAL A 165 1.82 17.82 -5.21
C VAL A 165 2.35 18.33 -3.88
N SER A 166 1.44 18.74 -2.99
CA SER A 166 1.73 19.32 -1.67
C SER A 166 2.33 20.74 -1.67
N ARG A 167 2.28 21.47 -2.78
CA ARG A 167 2.81 22.85 -2.87
C ARG A 167 2.12 23.78 -1.87
N THR A 168 0.80 23.76 -1.81
CA THR A 168 0.00 24.58 -0.89
C THR A 168 0.35 24.29 0.56
N GLN A 169 0.49 23.01 0.94
CA GLN A 169 0.86 22.60 2.29
C GLN A 169 2.27 23.06 2.67
N TYR A 170 3.19 23.02 1.71
CA TYR A 170 4.54 23.56 1.90
C TYR A 170 4.54 25.06 2.14
N GLU A 171 3.78 25.85 1.36
CA GLU A 171 3.66 27.30 1.53
C GLU A 171 3.06 27.65 2.90
N GLU A 172 2.08 26.88 3.37
CA GLU A 172 1.54 27.04 4.72
C GLU A 172 2.57 26.71 5.80
N TYR A 173 3.33 25.62 5.61
CA TYR A 173 4.39 25.21 6.53
C TYR A 173 5.45 26.32 6.70
N LEU A 174 5.80 27.05 5.63
CA LEU A 174 6.77 28.15 5.67
C LEU A 174 6.27 29.37 6.46
N LYS A 175 4.95 29.59 6.60
CA LYS A 175 4.39 30.69 7.42
C LYS A 175 4.79 30.58 8.89
N GLY A 176 5.17 29.39 9.37
CA GLY A 176 5.70 29.14 10.71
C GLY A 176 7.20 29.48 10.88
N ASN A 177 7.78 30.36 10.06
CA ASN A 177 9.20 30.71 10.06
C ASN A 177 10.16 29.52 9.83
N LYS A 178 9.72 28.50 9.15
CA LYS A 178 10.55 27.35 8.75
C LYS A 178 11.37 27.71 7.51
N LYS A 179 12.60 27.16 7.43
CA LYS A 179 13.53 27.41 6.32
C LYS A 179 14.02 26.09 5.77
N ILE A 180 13.19 25.44 4.98
CA ILE A 180 13.54 24.23 4.23
C ILE A 180 13.09 24.37 2.78
N THR A 181 13.73 23.67 1.88
CA THR A 181 13.30 23.59 0.48
C THR A 181 12.05 22.74 0.33
N PHE A 182 11.39 22.83 -0.81
CA PHE A 182 10.21 22.00 -1.08
C PHE A 182 10.55 20.51 -1.14
N ASN A 183 11.74 20.16 -1.63
CA ASN A 183 12.21 18.78 -1.65
C ASN A 183 12.45 18.24 -0.22
N GLU A 184 13.09 19.01 0.63
CA GLU A 184 13.28 18.65 2.04
C GLU A 184 11.95 18.50 2.78
N TYR A 185 10.95 19.34 2.45
CA TYR A 185 9.61 19.20 3.00
C TYR A 185 8.95 17.87 2.60
N ARG A 186 9.03 17.48 1.32
CA ARG A 186 8.48 16.20 0.85
C ARG A 186 9.16 15.01 1.50
N LEU A 187 10.50 15.01 1.57
CA LEU A 187 11.27 13.97 2.27
C LEU A 187 10.85 13.87 3.73
N MET A 188 10.68 15.01 4.42
CA MET A 188 10.21 15.06 5.81
C MET A 188 8.84 14.39 5.96
N ILE A 189 7.89 14.69 5.07
CA ILE A 189 6.54 14.11 5.09
C ILE A 189 6.57 12.59 4.91
N ILE A 190 7.34 12.10 3.94
CA ILE A 190 7.47 10.65 3.71
C ILE A 190 8.19 9.97 4.89
N ASN A 191 9.26 10.56 5.40
CA ASN A 191 9.98 10.03 6.57
C ASN A 191 9.05 9.90 7.80
N GLU A 192 8.20 10.90 8.05
CA GLU A 192 7.21 10.85 9.15
C GLU A 192 6.21 9.70 8.98
N MET A 193 5.72 9.47 7.77
CA MET A 193 4.81 8.36 7.49
C MET A 193 5.52 7.01 7.67
N VAL A 194 6.73 6.86 7.10
CA VAL A 194 7.54 5.65 7.19
C VAL A 194 7.86 5.31 8.65
N GLU A 195 8.26 6.30 9.47
CA GLU A 195 8.54 6.10 10.90
C GLU A 195 7.30 5.59 11.65
N LYS A 196 6.12 6.17 11.39
CA LYS A 196 4.87 5.74 12.03
C LYS A 196 4.49 4.31 11.65
N VAL A 197 4.64 3.95 10.37
CA VAL A 197 4.36 2.59 9.89
C VAL A 197 5.37 1.59 10.47
N HIS A 198 6.66 1.92 10.42
CA HIS A 198 7.70 1.08 11.02
C HIS A 198 7.42 0.81 12.50
N LYS A 199 7.04 1.86 13.27
CA LYS A 199 6.66 1.69 14.67
C LYS A 199 5.50 0.71 14.84
N VAL A 200 4.45 0.79 14.02
CA VAL A 200 3.32 -0.14 14.07
C VAL A 200 3.78 -1.58 13.81
N CYS A 201 4.58 -1.80 12.78
CA CYS A 201 5.09 -3.13 12.46
C CYS A 201 5.98 -3.68 13.58
N LYS A 202 6.92 -2.87 14.10
CA LYS A 202 7.81 -3.22 15.19
C LYS A 202 7.06 -3.60 16.48
N ASP A 203 6.06 -2.80 16.86
CA ASP A 203 5.24 -3.05 18.05
C ASP A 203 4.46 -4.39 17.93
N ASN A 204 4.17 -4.84 16.70
CA ASN A 204 3.50 -6.11 16.41
C ASN A 204 4.47 -7.25 16.00
N LYS A 205 5.79 -7.01 16.01
CA LYS A 205 6.85 -7.98 15.63
C LYS A 205 6.76 -8.46 14.18
N VAL A 206 6.24 -7.62 13.27
CA VAL A 206 6.15 -7.85 11.84
C VAL A 206 7.28 -7.07 11.16
N LEU A 207 7.92 -7.64 10.16
CA LEU A 207 8.95 -6.95 9.40
C LEU A 207 8.33 -5.86 8.52
N PHE A 208 9.06 -4.75 8.36
CA PHE A 208 8.67 -3.69 7.43
C PHE A 208 9.77 -3.43 6.43
N GLY A 209 9.41 -3.35 5.17
CA GLY A 209 10.33 -3.06 4.07
C GLY A 209 9.75 -2.07 3.08
N ILE A 210 10.64 -1.47 2.30
CA ILE A 210 10.31 -0.60 1.17
C ILE A 210 11.11 -1.11 -0.03
N SER A 211 10.47 -1.21 -1.19
CA SER A 211 11.11 -1.58 -2.46
C SER A 211 11.41 -0.32 -3.28
N PRO A 212 12.57 0.32 -3.07
CA PRO A 212 12.92 1.56 -3.75
C PRO A 212 13.39 1.32 -5.20
N ASP A 213 13.39 2.40 -6.01
CA ASP A 213 14.05 2.40 -7.33
C ASP A 213 15.54 2.00 -7.16
N GLY A 214 16.08 1.25 -8.10
CA GLY A 214 17.51 0.91 -8.13
C GLY A 214 18.45 2.10 -8.27
N ASN A 215 17.94 3.26 -8.66
CA ASN A 215 18.68 4.51 -8.73
C ASN A 215 18.38 5.42 -7.53
N ILE A 216 19.34 5.53 -6.62
CA ILE A 216 19.23 6.35 -5.38
C ILE A 216 18.89 7.81 -5.67
N GLU A 217 19.41 8.41 -6.75
CA GLU A 217 19.11 9.80 -7.10
C GLU A 217 17.64 9.97 -7.55
N ASN A 218 17.06 8.98 -8.22
CA ASN A 218 15.64 8.98 -8.54
C ASN A 218 14.79 8.90 -7.27
N ASN A 219 15.16 8.02 -6.32
CA ASN A 219 14.49 7.91 -5.03
C ASN A 219 14.43 9.26 -4.33
N TYR A 220 15.56 9.95 -4.24
CA TYR A 220 15.67 11.20 -3.50
C TYR A 220 14.98 12.39 -4.20
N ASN A 221 15.10 12.49 -5.53
CA ASN A 221 14.70 13.69 -6.27
C ASN A 221 13.35 13.58 -6.99
N LYS A 222 12.80 12.38 -7.17
CA LYS A 222 11.54 12.17 -7.91
C LYS A 222 10.41 11.62 -7.05
N VAL A 223 10.70 10.58 -6.27
CA VAL A 223 9.67 9.92 -5.43
C VAL A 223 9.81 10.24 -3.95
N PHE A 224 10.86 10.96 -3.57
CA PHE A 224 11.15 11.44 -2.20
C PHE A 224 11.24 10.31 -1.17
N ALA A 225 11.82 9.18 -1.60
CA ALA A 225 12.19 8.05 -0.75
C ALA A 225 13.61 8.27 -0.21
N ASP A 226 13.74 8.56 1.09
CA ASP A 226 15.02 8.87 1.75
C ASP A 226 15.74 7.60 2.19
N VAL A 227 16.05 6.74 1.23
CA VAL A 227 16.67 5.43 1.45
C VAL A 227 17.95 5.51 2.30
N ARG A 228 18.75 6.57 2.12
CA ARG A 228 19.99 6.75 2.91
C ARG A 228 19.69 6.91 4.39
N THR A 229 18.78 7.82 4.74
CA THR A 229 18.38 8.04 6.13
C THR A 229 17.77 6.77 6.74
N TRP A 230 16.98 6.01 5.97
CA TRP A 230 16.37 4.78 6.49
C TRP A 230 17.39 3.66 6.74
N LEU A 231 18.44 3.53 5.90
CA LEU A 231 19.51 2.55 6.09
C LEU A 231 20.45 2.94 7.24
N ASP A 232 20.68 4.24 7.46
CA ASP A 232 21.56 4.72 8.53
C ASP A 232 20.86 4.78 9.90
N SER A 233 19.54 4.72 9.92
CA SER A 233 18.77 4.64 11.14
C SER A 233 18.64 3.18 11.56
N ASP A 234 19.17 2.80 12.73
CA ASP A 234 18.92 1.49 13.38
C ASP A 234 17.42 1.30 13.72
N LYS A 235 16.54 1.85 12.91
CA LYS A 235 15.10 1.93 13.15
C LYS A 235 14.34 1.01 12.22
#